data_b3228e2427c209f82a62ef33ddffdaa3
#
_entry.id   b3228e2427c209f82a62ef33ddffdaa3
#
_cell.length_a   1.000
_cell.length_b   1.000
_cell.length_c   1.000
_cell.angle_alpha   90.00
_cell.angle_beta   90.00
_cell.angle_gamma   90.00
#
_symmetry.space_group_name_H-M   'P 1'
#
loop_
_entity.id
_entity.type
_entity.pdbx_description
1 polymer ?
#
loop_
_entity_poly.entity_id
_entity_poly.type
_entity_poly.pdbx_seq_one_letter_code
_entity_poly.pdbx_strand_id
1 'polypeptide(L)'
;MTNHDALDAVKRSLVENAGGYLRNTIHLPGQTCSACRGTFAMRDGYPMCGPCTFTYAGANVADITASVIYGVDGTQSAKLMYGYKSTPQSAVLVQRVASLAAVALRGHVKCASKLVGVPCTHWATVPSLQNIAPNHPFREILLGFARADAEIEVVATDAVQGKTKQERRTYNPAFYALKTPVPEGTHVMLVDDTWTSGSHAQSVATVLKQAGAGKVSTLAIARWLDPVDPWSKRVYNASIKTQPYNPNVCPWTGAACPT
;
A
#
# COMPACT_ATOMS: atom_id res chain seq x y z
N MET A 1 25.34 -6.86 -15.37
CA MET A 1 23.87 -6.91 -15.26
C MET A 1 23.36 -5.49 -15.13
N THR A 2 22.53 -5.02 -16.03
CA THR A 2 21.92 -3.69 -15.94
C THR A 2 20.85 -3.68 -14.85
N ASN A 3 20.48 -2.49 -14.35
CA ASN A 3 19.35 -2.37 -13.40
C ASN A 3 18.04 -2.94 -13.96
N HIS A 4 17.89 -2.96 -15.27
CA HIS A 4 16.74 -3.53 -15.97
C HIS A 4 16.76 -5.06 -15.89
N ASP A 5 17.89 -5.70 -16.18
CA ASP A 5 18.03 -7.16 -16.12
C ASP A 5 17.75 -7.70 -14.72
N ALA A 6 18.19 -6.96 -13.67
CA ALA A 6 17.95 -7.31 -12.28
C ALA A 6 16.45 -7.27 -11.93
N LEU A 7 15.73 -6.24 -12.36
CA LEU A 7 14.28 -6.11 -12.11
C LEU A 7 13.49 -7.20 -12.85
N ASP A 8 13.89 -7.54 -14.07
CA ASP A 8 13.23 -8.59 -14.84
C ASP A 8 13.48 -9.99 -14.24
N ALA A 9 14.65 -10.22 -13.66
CA ALA A 9 14.91 -11.44 -12.89
C ALA A 9 14.01 -11.55 -11.66
N VAL A 10 13.80 -10.44 -10.93
CA VAL A 10 12.87 -10.38 -9.79
C VAL A 10 11.44 -10.64 -10.23
N LYS A 11 10.99 -10.06 -11.33
CA LYS A 11 9.64 -10.30 -11.88
C LYS A 11 9.42 -11.77 -12.23
N ARG A 12 10.39 -12.41 -12.93
CA ARG A 12 10.32 -13.84 -13.25
C ARG A 12 10.24 -14.69 -11.99
N SER A 13 11.10 -14.44 -11.01
CA SER A 13 11.11 -15.17 -9.74
C SER A 13 9.78 -15.05 -8.98
N LEU A 14 9.12 -13.89 -9.00
CA LEU A 14 7.79 -13.73 -8.40
C LEU A 14 6.73 -14.57 -9.12
N VAL A 15 6.73 -14.61 -10.45
CA VAL A 15 5.79 -15.40 -11.22
C VAL A 15 5.99 -16.89 -10.96
N GLU A 16 7.23 -17.36 -11.00
CA GLU A 16 7.58 -18.79 -10.83
C GLU A 16 7.28 -19.28 -9.40
N ASN A 17 7.63 -18.50 -8.39
CA ASN A 17 7.59 -18.95 -6.99
C ASN A 17 6.35 -18.50 -6.21
N ALA A 18 5.58 -17.55 -6.72
CA ALA A 18 4.43 -16.98 -6.03
C ALA A 18 3.22 -16.65 -6.94
N GLY A 19 3.37 -16.70 -8.26
CA GLY A 19 2.30 -16.38 -9.21
C GLY A 19 1.05 -17.25 -9.07
N GLY A 20 1.20 -18.47 -8.54
CA GLY A 20 0.09 -19.36 -8.28
C GLY A 20 -0.94 -18.82 -7.29
N TYR A 21 -0.52 -18.01 -6.33
CA TYR A 21 -1.41 -17.47 -5.29
C TYR A 21 -1.49 -15.94 -5.23
N LEU A 22 -0.55 -15.22 -5.82
CA LEU A 22 -0.63 -13.75 -5.92
C LEU A 22 -1.70 -13.34 -6.95
N ARG A 23 -2.37 -12.23 -6.70
CA ARG A 23 -3.35 -11.60 -7.60
C ARG A 23 -3.15 -10.11 -7.60
N ASN A 24 -3.03 -9.51 -8.78
CA ASN A 24 -2.95 -8.04 -8.90
C ASN A 24 -4.23 -7.38 -8.41
N THR A 25 -4.10 -6.18 -7.86
CA THR A 25 -5.28 -5.36 -7.62
C THR A 25 -5.80 -4.83 -8.95
N ILE A 26 -7.11 -4.94 -9.15
CA ILE A 26 -7.80 -4.58 -10.38
C ILE A 26 -8.92 -3.59 -10.10
N HIS A 27 -9.30 -2.83 -11.11
CA HIS A 27 -10.48 -2.00 -11.05
C HIS A 27 -11.61 -2.64 -11.87
N LEU A 28 -12.66 -3.03 -11.15
CA LEU A 28 -13.91 -3.54 -11.74
C LEU A 28 -15.01 -2.54 -11.39
N PRO A 29 -15.49 -1.73 -12.36
CA PRO A 29 -16.57 -0.78 -12.13
C PRO A 29 -17.79 -1.46 -11.45
N GLY A 30 -18.31 -0.82 -10.39
CA GLY A 30 -19.42 -1.37 -9.62
C GLY A 30 -19.10 -2.53 -8.66
N GLN A 31 -17.88 -3.06 -8.69
CA GLN A 31 -17.47 -4.20 -7.86
C GLN A 31 -16.28 -3.88 -6.95
N THR A 32 -15.37 -3.01 -7.40
CA THR A 32 -14.24 -2.54 -6.62
C THR A 32 -14.21 -1.03 -6.54
N CYS A 33 -13.76 -0.50 -5.42
CA CYS A 33 -13.61 0.93 -5.19
C CYS A 33 -12.66 1.57 -6.20
N SER A 34 -13.08 2.66 -6.83
CA SER A 34 -12.25 3.38 -7.80
C SER A 34 -10.97 3.96 -7.17
N ALA A 35 -10.99 4.30 -5.88
CA ALA A 35 -9.83 4.80 -5.15
C ALA A 35 -8.92 3.66 -4.63
N CYS A 36 -9.41 2.83 -3.70
CA CYS A 36 -8.56 1.87 -2.97
C CYS A 36 -8.59 0.43 -3.50
N ARG A 37 -9.35 0.15 -4.57
CA ARG A 37 -9.51 -1.17 -5.20
C ARG A 37 -10.10 -2.26 -4.27
N GLY A 38 -10.56 -1.90 -3.07
CA GLY A 38 -11.29 -2.81 -2.20
C GLY A 38 -12.62 -3.22 -2.80
N THR A 39 -13.01 -4.46 -2.58
CA THR A 39 -14.34 -4.95 -2.97
C THR A 39 -15.43 -4.26 -2.15
N PHE A 40 -16.49 -3.83 -2.80
CA PHE A 40 -17.67 -3.28 -2.13
C PHE A 40 -18.89 -3.41 -3.04
N ALA A 41 -20.06 -3.58 -2.44
CA ALA A 41 -21.32 -3.49 -3.19
C ALA A 41 -21.61 -2.01 -3.47
N MET A 42 -21.63 -1.63 -4.75
CA MET A 42 -21.98 -0.27 -5.15
C MET A 42 -23.43 0.02 -4.73
N ARG A 43 -23.62 1.15 -4.07
CA ARG A 43 -24.95 1.67 -3.69
C ARG A 43 -25.07 3.08 -4.24
N ASP A 44 -26.26 3.42 -4.72
CA ASP A 44 -26.65 4.78 -5.13
C ASP A 44 -25.69 5.48 -6.11
N GLY A 45 -25.03 4.71 -6.99
CA GLY A 45 -24.14 5.25 -8.02
C GLY A 45 -22.74 5.70 -7.51
N TYR A 46 -22.41 5.53 -6.23
CA TYR A 46 -21.08 5.88 -5.71
C TYR A 46 -20.01 4.90 -6.20
N PRO A 47 -18.96 5.38 -6.90
CA PRO A 47 -17.89 4.52 -7.41
C PRO A 47 -16.86 4.13 -6.34
N MET A 48 -16.98 4.63 -5.12
CA MET A 48 -16.06 4.44 -4.00
C MET A 48 -16.74 3.76 -2.81
N CYS A 49 -15.95 2.99 -2.04
CA CYS A 49 -16.41 2.38 -0.81
C CYS A 49 -16.67 3.43 0.30
N GLY A 50 -17.43 3.04 1.34
CA GLY A 50 -17.80 3.94 2.43
C GLY A 50 -16.64 4.75 3.03
N PRO A 51 -15.52 4.15 3.45
CA PRO A 51 -14.36 4.91 3.94
C PRO A 51 -13.86 5.95 2.94
N CYS A 52 -13.69 5.57 1.67
CA CYS A 52 -13.18 6.50 0.64
C CYS A 52 -14.19 7.61 0.32
N THR A 53 -15.50 7.34 0.42
CA THR A 53 -16.54 8.34 0.15
C THR A 53 -16.78 9.27 1.33
N PHE A 54 -16.83 8.74 2.55
CA PHE A 54 -17.34 9.48 3.71
C PHE A 54 -16.27 9.80 4.76
N THR A 55 -15.38 8.84 5.07
CA THR A 55 -14.37 9.05 6.13
C THR A 55 -13.28 10.02 5.66
N TYR A 56 -12.93 9.98 4.38
CA TYR A 56 -11.83 10.78 3.82
C TYR A 56 -12.32 11.98 2.99
N ALA A 57 -13.64 12.14 2.82
CA ALA A 57 -14.21 13.27 2.09
C ALA A 57 -13.88 14.60 2.81
N GLY A 58 -13.31 15.54 2.07
CA GLY A 58 -12.90 16.83 2.61
C GLY A 58 -11.64 16.82 3.50
N ALA A 59 -11.09 15.63 3.81
CA ALA A 59 -9.82 15.53 4.52
C ALA A 59 -8.64 15.70 3.56
N ASN A 60 -7.55 16.26 4.05
CA ASN A 60 -6.32 16.47 3.28
C ASN A 60 -5.49 15.18 3.22
N VAL A 61 -6.05 14.13 2.63
CA VAL A 61 -5.48 12.77 2.52
C VAL A 61 -4.59 12.62 1.28
N ALA A 62 -4.13 11.39 0.99
CA ALA A 62 -3.35 11.09 -0.21
C ALA A 62 -4.09 11.48 -1.50
N ASP A 63 -3.36 12.04 -2.47
CA ASP A 63 -3.90 12.44 -3.78
C ASP A 63 -4.32 11.22 -4.61
N ILE A 64 -3.50 10.17 -4.57
CA ILE A 64 -3.80 8.89 -5.21
C ILE A 64 -3.38 7.72 -4.33
N THR A 65 -4.06 6.59 -4.50
CA THR A 65 -3.74 5.36 -3.78
C THR A 65 -3.65 4.18 -4.74
N ALA A 66 -2.73 3.26 -4.45
CA ALA A 66 -2.56 2.02 -5.20
C ALA A 66 -2.22 0.87 -4.26
N SER A 67 -2.44 -0.35 -4.73
CA SER A 67 -1.95 -1.56 -4.08
C SER A 67 -1.42 -2.53 -5.13
N VAL A 68 -0.43 -3.35 -4.77
CA VAL A 68 0.23 -4.25 -5.74
C VAL A 68 -0.58 -5.52 -5.92
N ILE A 69 -0.93 -6.18 -4.81
CA ILE A 69 -1.67 -7.44 -4.80
C ILE A 69 -2.87 -7.41 -3.87
N TYR A 70 -3.75 -8.41 -3.98
CA TYR A 70 -4.72 -8.70 -2.93
C TYR A 70 -4.10 -9.61 -1.86
N GLY A 71 -4.20 -9.20 -0.59
CA GLY A 71 -4.00 -10.06 0.58
C GLY A 71 -5.34 -10.68 0.99
N VAL A 72 -5.62 -11.89 0.53
CA VAL A 72 -6.94 -12.52 0.72
C VAL A 72 -6.92 -13.37 1.99
N ASP A 73 -7.78 -13.05 2.95
CA ASP A 73 -7.82 -13.77 4.22
C ASP A 73 -8.04 -15.27 4.04
N GLY A 74 -7.40 -16.06 4.90
CA GLY A 74 -7.40 -17.53 4.82
C GLY A 74 -6.55 -18.13 3.70
N THR A 75 -5.91 -17.31 2.84
CA THR A 75 -5.09 -17.80 1.71
C THR A 75 -3.58 -17.60 1.92
N GLN A 76 -2.79 -18.08 0.97
CA GLN A 76 -1.34 -17.97 1.00
C GLN A 76 -0.87 -16.51 0.83
N SER A 77 -1.64 -15.65 0.14
CA SER A 77 -1.30 -14.22 0.04
C SER A 77 -1.47 -13.48 1.38
N ALA A 78 -2.47 -13.84 2.19
CA ALA A 78 -2.57 -13.32 3.56
C ALA A 78 -1.43 -13.85 4.44
N LYS A 79 -1.09 -15.15 4.35
CA LYS A 79 0.04 -15.74 5.09
C LYS A 79 1.37 -15.06 4.75
N LEU A 80 1.57 -14.64 3.51
CA LEU A 80 2.71 -13.83 3.10
C LEU A 80 2.79 -12.53 3.92
N MET A 81 1.66 -11.79 4.01
CA MET A 81 1.64 -10.47 4.66
C MET A 81 1.73 -10.53 6.20
N TYR A 82 1.36 -11.63 6.81
CA TYR A 82 1.59 -11.85 8.25
C TYR A 82 2.98 -12.45 8.52
N GLY A 83 3.38 -13.43 7.71
CA GLY A 83 4.56 -14.24 8.00
C GLY A 83 5.89 -13.52 7.78
N TYR A 84 5.97 -12.51 6.90
CA TYR A 84 7.23 -11.77 6.70
C TYR A 84 7.63 -10.96 7.95
N LYS A 85 6.69 -10.64 8.84
CA LYS A 85 6.91 -9.89 10.09
C LYS A 85 6.77 -10.75 11.35
N SER A 86 6.62 -12.07 11.21
CA SER A 86 6.55 -13.00 12.34
C SER A 86 7.90 -13.17 13.01
N THR A 87 7.90 -13.68 14.24
CA THR A 87 9.13 -14.03 14.97
C THR A 87 9.11 -15.54 15.23
N PRO A 88 10.10 -16.32 14.74
CA PRO A 88 11.21 -15.90 13.87
C PRO A 88 10.74 -15.54 12.45
N GLN A 89 11.48 -14.62 11.80
CA GLN A 89 11.17 -14.22 10.43
C GLN A 89 11.51 -15.32 9.42
N SER A 90 10.64 -15.49 8.43
CA SER A 90 10.92 -16.32 7.26
C SER A 90 11.65 -15.51 6.19
N ALA A 91 12.92 -15.82 5.93
CA ALA A 91 13.71 -15.17 4.89
C ALA A 91 13.02 -15.21 3.51
N VAL A 92 12.35 -16.31 3.18
CA VAL A 92 11.61 -16.47 1.92
C VAL A 92 10.44 -15.49 1.83
N LEU A 93 9.68 -15.29 2.91
CA LEU A 93 8.55 -14.35 2.91
C LEU A 93 9.02 -12.90 2.89
N VAL A 94 10.09 -12.58 3.63
CA VAL A 94 10.74 -11.25 3.59
C VAL A 94 11.19 -10.95 2.17
N GLN A 95 11.90 -11.88 1.50
CA GLN A 95 12.36 -11.70 0.13
C GLN A 95 11.19 -11.50 -0.86
N ARG A 96 10.07 -12.21 -0.69
CA ARG A 96 8.89 -12.03 -1.55
C ARG A 96 8.24 -10.66 -1.39
N VAL A 97 8.11 -10.18 -0.15
CA VAL A 97 7.60 -8.81 0.11
C VAL A 97 8.57 -7.77 -0.45
N ALA A 98 9.88 -7.95 -0.26
CA ALA A 98 10.90 -7.09 -0.84
C ALA A 98 10.84 -7.07 -2.38
N SER A 99 10.63 -8.22 -3.00
CA SER A 99 10.47 -8.35 -4.46
C SER A 99 9.23 -7.62 -4.97
N LEU A 100 8.08 -7.74 -4.29
CA LEU A 100 6.86 -7.00 -4.62
C LEU A 100 7.08 -5.49 -4.50
N ALA A 101 7.71 -5.03 -3.41
CA ALA A 101 8.02 -3.63 -3.19
C ALA A 101 9.01 -3.10 -4.27
N ALA A 102 10.05 -3.86 -4.61
CA ALA A 102 11.01 -3.48 -5.63
C ALA A 102 10.35 -3.36 -7.02
N VAL A 103 9.51 -4.32 -7.41
CA VAL A 103 8.77 -4.26 -8.69
C VAL A 103 7.87 -3.03 -8.72
N ALA A 104 7.12 -2.75 -7.66
CA ALA A 104 6.21 -1.62 -7.60
C ALA A 104 6.95 -0.27 -7.58
N LEU A 105 7.97 -0.12 -6.73
CA LEU A 105 8.65 1.15 -6.53
C LEU A 105 9.67 1.45 -7.64
N ARG A 106 10.45 0.46 -8.11
CA ARG A 106 11.41 0.69 -9.20
C ARG A 106 10.74 0.67 -10.58
N GLY A 107 9.74 -0.18 -10.76
CA GLY A 107 9.03 -0.31 -12.03
C GLY A 107 7.98 0.77 -12.28
N HIS A 108 7.37 1.33 -11.22
CA HIS A 108 6.17 2.15 -11.37
C HIS A 108 6.17 3.48 -10.58
N VAL A 109 7.30 3.89 -9.98
CA VAL A 109 7.36 5.18 -9.24
C VAL A 109 7.07 6.37 -10.14
N LYS A 110 7.54 6.34 -11.38
CA LYS A 110 7.26 7.38 -12.38
C LYS A 110 5.78 7.45 -12.75
N CYS A 111 5.04 6.36 -12.59
CA CYS A 111 3.61 6.33 -12.89
C CYS A 111 2.83 7.21 -11.90
N ALA A 112 3.13 7.15 -10.60
CA ALA A 112 2.56 8.05 -9.62
C ALA A 112 2.87 9.52 -9.95
N SER A 113 4.13 9.82 -10.26
CA SER A 113 4.58 11.16 -10.65
C SER A 113 3.81 11.72 -11.85
N LYS A 114 3.59 10.89 -12.88
CA LYS A 114 2.80 11.27 -14.06
C LYS A 114 1.33 11.53 -13.73
N LEU A 115 0.72 10.70 -12.88
CA LEU A 115 -0.69 10.84 -12.51
C LEU A 115 -0.97 12.08 -11.68
N VAL A 116 -0.03 12.52 -10.84
CA VAL A 116 -0.21 13.72 -10.01
C VAL A 116 0.49 14.97 -10.57
N GLY A 117 1.25 14.83 -11.66
CA GLY A 117 1.94 15.93 -12.34
C GLY A 117 3.19 16.46 -11.62
N VAL A 118 3.66 15.81 -10.56
CA VAL A 118 4.83 16.22 -9.77
C VAL A 118 5.78 15.06 -9.57
N PRO A 119 7.11 15.22 -9.81
CA PRO A 119 8.09 14.16 -9.57
C PRO A 119 8.10 13.72 -8.10
N CYS A 120 8.06 12.41 -7.86
CA CYS A 120 8.22 11.84 -6.54
C CYS A 120 9.70 11.90 -6.13
N THR A 121 10.02 12.60 -5.06
CA THR A 121 11.40 12.84 -4.61
C THR A 121 11.69 12.27 -3.22
N HIS A 122 10.67 12.07 -2.39
CA HIS A 122 10.80 11.57 -1.02
C HIS A 122 9.88 10.38 -0.80
N TRP A 123 10.16 9.63 0.24
CA TRP A 123 9.33 8.51 0.66
C TRP A 123 9.16 8.47 2.18
N ALA A 124 8.10 7.82 2.62
CA ALA A 124 7.80 7.57 4.03
C ALA A 124 7.17 6.19 4.19
N THR A 125 7.22 5.63 5.38
CA THR A 125 6.46 4.42 5.74
C THR A 125 5.41 4.71 6.78
N VAL A 126 4.35 3.89 6.78
CA VAL A 126 3.34 3.91 7.84
C VAL A 126 3.87 3.11 9.04
N PRO A 127 4.13 3.73 10.21
CA PRO A 127 4.58 3.01 11.38
C PRO A 127 3.46 2.17 11.99
N SER A 128 3.82 1.04 12.61
CA SER A 128 2.88 0.21 13.35
C SER A 128 2.42 0.89 14.64
N LEU A 129 1.11 0.93 14.88
CA LEU A 129 0.54 1.38 16.16
C LEU A 129 0.37 0.23 17.17
N GLN A 130 0.67 -1.01 16.80
CA GLN A 130 0.58 -2.18 17.70
C GLN A 130 1.94 -2.55 18.25
N ASN A 131 2.95 -2.61 17.41
CA ASN A 131 4.34 -2.90 17.77
C ASN A 131 5.15 -1.64 17.47
N ILE A 132 5.22 -0.73 18.44
CA ILE A 132 6.01 0.50 18.36
C ILE A 132 7.48 0.11 18.57
N ALA A 133 8.05 -0.58 17.59
CA ALA A 133 9.46 -0.89 17.55
C ALA A 133 10.18 0.10 16.64
N PRO A 134 11.41 0.54 17.00
CA PRO A 134 12.17 1.46 16.16
C PRO A 134 12.45 0.88 14.76
N ASN A 135 12.50 -0.44 14.63
CA ASN A 135 12.81 -1.15 13.39
C ASN A 135 11.60 -1.95 12.91
N HIS A 136 10.70 -1.30 12.17
CA HIS A 136 9.59 -2.01 11.55
C HIS A 136 10.13 -2.85 10.37
N PRO A 137 9.84 -4.17 10.29
CA PRO A 137 10.41 -5.05 9.25
C PRO A 137 10.20 -4.55 7.82
N PHE A 138 9.08 -3.88 7.55
CA PHE A 138 8.80 -3.33 6.23
C PHE A 138 9.68 -2.12 5.88
N ARG A 139 9.96 -1.24 6.87
CA ARG A 139 10.91 -0.12 6.68
C ARG A 139 12.31 -0.64 6.36
N GLU A 140 12.78 -1.67 7.08
CA GLU A 140 14.08 -2.31 6.82
C GLU A 140 14.17 -2.88 5.39
N ILE A 141 13.08 -3.50 4.91
CA ILE A 141 13.00 -3.95 3.51
C ILE A 141 13.19 -2.76 2.55
N LEU A 142 12.54 -1.64 2.78
CA LEU A 142 12.61 -0.47 1.90
C LEU A 142 13.99 0.18 1.92
N LEU A 143 14.63 0.29 3.08
CA LEU A 143 16.00 0.81 3.23
C LEU A 143 17.02 0.00 2.43
N GLY A 144 16.75 -1.27 2.15
CA GLY A 144 17.60 -2.12 1.30
C GLY A 144 17.67 -1.67 -0.17
N PHE A 145 16.77 -0.80 -0.64
CA PHE A 145 16.77 -0.35 -2.04
C PHE A 145 16.25 1.09 -2.27
N ALA A 146 15.69 1.74 -1.28
CA ALA A 146 15.32 3.15 -1.32
C ALA A 146 16.46 4.04 -0.82
N ARG A 147 16.48 5.29 -1.24
CA ARG A 147 17.47 6.26 -0.77
C ARG A 147 17.16 6.69 0.66
N ALA A 148 18.08 6.42 1.59
CA ALA A 148 17.89 6.77 3.01
C ALA A 148 17.81 8.30 3.24
N ASP A 149 18.54 9.09 2.45
CA ASP A 149 18.53 10.55 2.52
C ASP A 149 17.23 11.20 1.99
N ALA A 150 16.38 10.42 1.33
CA ALA A 150 15.06 10.84 0.86
C ALA A 150 13.91 10.35 1.77
N GLU A 151 14.20 9.71 2.89
CA GLU A 151 13.19 9.27 3.84
C GLU A 151 12.66 10.43 4.67
N ILE A 152 11.34 10.52 4.79
CA ILE A 152 10.65 11.31 5.81
C ILE A 152 10.22 10.35 6.91
N GLU A 153 10.92 10.36 8.03
CA GLU A 153 10.65 9.45 9.13
C GLU A 153 9.38 9.85 9.87
N VAL A 154 8.43 8.91 9.89
CA VAL A 154 7.16 9.03 10.61
C VAL A 154 7.19 8.10 11.81
N VAL A 155 6.67 8.57 12.94
CA VAL A 155 6.59 7.80 14.20
C VAL A 155 5.19 7.86 14.80
N ALA A 156 4.87 6.86 15.62
CA ALA A 156 3.68 6.89 16.45
C ALA A 156 3.88 7.89 17.61
N THR A 157 2.81 8.60 17.99
CA THR A 157 2.78 9.49 19.15
C THR A 157 2.25 8.78 20.39
N ASP A 158 2.39 9.42 21.55
CA ASP A 158 1.84 8.93 22.83
C ASP A 158 0.29 8.92 22.83
N ALA A 159 -0.37 9.60 21.90
CA ALA A 159 -1.83 9.56 21.75
C ALA A 159 -2.37 8.13 21.46
N VAL A 160 -1.51 7.19 21.10
CA VAL A 160 -1.83 5.77 20.89
C VAL A 160 -1.92 4.99 22.20
N GLN A 161 -1.30 5.48 23.28
CA GLN A 161 -1.25 4.79 24.56
C GLN A 161 -2.66 4.64 25.15
N GLY A 162 -2.93 3.47 25.73
CA GLY A 162 -4.24 3.14 26.29
C GLY A 162 -5.36 2.90 25.29
N LYS A 163 -5.12 3.09 23.98
CA LYS A 163 -6.13 2.86 22.95
C LYS A 163 -6.32 1.38 22.65
N THR A 164 -7.58 0.97 22.52
CA THR A 164 -7.96 -0.37 22.06
C THR A 164 -7.51 -0.61 20.61
N LYS A 165 -7.46 -1.87 20.20
CA LYS A 165 -7.17 -2.25 18.80
C LYS A 165 -8.14 -1.59 17.80
N GLN A 166 -9.41 -1.43 18.18
CA GLN A 166 -10.42 -0.82 17.33
C GLN A 166 -10.21 0.69 17.18
N GLU A 167 -9.93 1.40 18.28
CA GLU A 167 -9.64 2.83 18.25
C GLU A 167 -8.37 3.15 17.44
N ARG A 168 -7.33 2.32 17.55
CA ARG A 168 -6.10 2.48 16.73
C ARG A 168 -6.35 2.31 15.24
N ARG A 169 -7.42 1.63 14.82
CA ARG A 169 -7.79 1.43 13.42
C ARG A 169 -8.65 2.54 12.83
N THR A 170 -8.88 3.61 13.57
CA THR A 170 -9.60 4.78 13.08
C THR A 170 -8.67 5.75 12.32
N TYR A 171 -9.26 6.57 11.46
CA TYR A 171 -8.56 7.71 10.88
C TYR A 171 -8.31 8.75 11.98
N ASN A 172 -7.06 8.95 12.31
CA ASN A 172 -6.64 9.91 13.33
C ASN A 172 -5.18 10.37 13.10
N PRO A 173 -4.97 11.53 12.47
CA PRO A 173 -3.65 12.08 12.25
C PRO A 173 -2.84 12.32 13.53
N ALA A 174 -3.50 12.58 14.69
CA ALA A 174 -2.80 12.82 15.96
C ALA A 174 -2.02 11.58 16.46
N PHE A 175 -2.25 10.40 15.90
CA PHE A 175 -1.48 9.20 16.23
C PHE A 175 -0.08 9.19 15.63
N TYR A 176 0.26 10.18 14.78
CA TYR A 176 1.52 10.21 14.03
C TYR A 176 2.21 11.56 14.14
N ALA A 177 3.53 11.53 14.16
CA ALA A 177 4.39 12.71 14.11
C ALA A 177 5.55 12.47 13.15
N LEU A 178 6.14 13.55 12.65
CA LEU A 178 7.33 13.51 11.79
C LEU A 178 8.58 13.77 12.63
N LYS A 179 9.61 12.95 12.43
CA LYS A 179 10.96 13.24 12.97
C LYS A 179 11.82 13.99 11.96
N THR A 180 11.50 13.89 10.68
CA THR A 180 12.21 14.56 9.60
C THR A 180 11.30 15.66 9.02
N PRO A 181 11.79 16.87 8.77
CA PRO A 181 11.00 17.92 8.13
C PRO A 181 10.63 17.54 6.70
N VAL A 182 9.45 17.98 6.26
CA VAL A 182 8.99 17.81 4.88
C VAL A 182 9.39 19.06 4.10
N PRO A 183 10.20 18.94 3.03
CA PRO A 183 10.47 20.08 2.16
C PRO A 183 9.18 20.56 1.47
N GLU A 184 8.94 21.86 1.46
CA GLU A 184 7.71 22.46 0.93
C GLU A 184 7.46 22.07 -0.53
N GLY A 185 6.21 21.76 -0.86
CA GLY A 185 5.79 21.37 -2.19
C GLY A 185 6.21 19.96 -2.63
N THR A 186 6.91 19.21 -1.80
CA THR A 186 7.45 17.88 -2.11
C THR A 186 6.34 16.87 -2.44
N HIS A 187 6.58 16.00 -3.42
CA HIS A 187 5.78 14.80 -3.64
C HIS A 187 6.39 13.62 -2.87
N VAL A 188 5.63 13.09 -1.91
CA VAL A 188 6.02 11.99 -1.04
C VAL A 188 5.35 10.69 -1.47
N MET A 189 6.13 9.62 -1.68
CA MET A 189 5.63 8.25 -1.81
C MET A 189 5.46 7.67 -0.41
N LEU A 190 4.23 7.59 0.07
CA LEU A 190 3.90 6.90 1.32
C LEU A 190 3.72 5.40 1.03
N VAL A 191 4.52 4.56 1.66
CA VAL A 191 4.50 3.11 1.44
C VAL A 191 3.97 2.40 2.68
N ASP A 192 2.99 1.52 2.49
CA ASP A 192 2.39 0.70 3.54
C ASP A 192 2.52 -0.79 3.17
N ASP A 193 2.55 -1.67 4.16
CA ASP A 193 2.56 -3.10 3.88
C ASP A 193 1.17 -3.61 3.51
N THR A 194 0.12 -3.17 4.23
CA THR A 194 -1.23 -3.72 4.07
C THR A 194 -2.32 -2.67 4.25
N TRP A 195 -3.03 -2.38 3.18
CA TRP A 195 -4.21 -1.53 3.20
C TRP A 195 -5.47 -2.33 3.56
N THR A 196 -6.00 -2.15 4.76
CA THR A 196 -7.30 -2.71 5.19
C THR A 196 -8.43 -1.70 4.96
N SER A 197 -8.57 -0.72 5.86
CA SER A 197 -9.48 0.42 5.71
C SER A 197 -8.79 1.64 5.07
N GLY A 198 -7.47 1.72 5.20
CA GLY A 198 -6.65 2.85 4.80
C GLY A 198 -6.48 3.91 5.90
N SER A 199 -7.07 3.71 7.08
CA SER A 199 -7.06 4.71 8.16
C SER A 199 -5.66 5.15 8.55
N HIS A 200 -4.72 4.21 8.70
CA HIS A 200 -3.33 4.50 9.05
C HIS A 200 -2.64 5.30 7.96
N ALA A 201 -2.67 4.80 6.72
CA ALA A 201 -2.02 5.44 5.58
C ALA A 201 -2.60 6.84 5.32
N GLN A 202 -3.92 7.02 5.39
CA GLN A 202 -4.55 8.32 5.19
C GLN A 202 -4.27 9.29 6.35
N SER A 203 -4.14 8.80 7.59
CA SER A 203 -3.72 9.63 8.72
C SER A 203 -2.29 10.15 8.53
N VAL A 204 -1.36 9.28 8.11
CA VAL A 204 0.02 9.69 7.81
C VAL A 204 0.06 10.64 6.61
N ALA A 205 -0.71 10.38 5.56
CA ALA A 205 -0.79 11.28 4.40
C ALA A 205 -1.25 12.69 4.80
N THR A 206 -2.22 12.78 5.72
CA THR A 206 -2.66 14.07 6.27
C THR A 206 -1.55 14.78 7.02
N VAL A 207 -0.80 14.08 7.88
CA VAL A 207 0.33 14.66 8.62
C VAL A 207 1.40 15.17 7.66
N LEU A 208 1.74 14.40 6.62
CA LEU A 208 2.70 14.83 5.59
C LEU A 208 2.25 16.10 4.87
N LYS A 209 0.97 16.18 4.49
CA LYS A 209 0.40 17.35 3.82
C LYS A 209 0.31 18.57 4.74
N GLN A 210 -0.03 18.39 6.00
CA GLN A 210 -0.04 19.46 7.00
C GLN A 210 1.37 20.04 7.25
N ALA A 211 2.40 19.21 7.04
CA ALA A 211 3.80 19.58 7.16
C ALA A 211 4.42 20.17 5.89
N GLY A 212 3.64 20.40 4.82
CA GLY A 212 4.10 21.07 3.60
C GLY A 212 4.24 20.17 2.36
N ALA A 213 3.93 18.86 2.44
CA ALA A 213 3.92 18.01 1.24
C ALA A 213 2.89 18.53 0.22
N GLY A 214 3.34 18.87 -0.98
CA GLY A 214 2.46 19.30 -2.06
C GLY A 214 1.61 18.17 -2.61
N LYS A 215 2.17 16.95 -2.69
CA LYS A 215 1.51 15.73 -3.13
C LYS A 215 1.90 14.53 -2.25
N VAL A 216 0.95 13.64 -2.02
CA VAL A 216 1.18 12.35 -1.36
C VAL A 216 0.53 11.25 -2.21
N SER A 217 1.35 10.29 -2.64
CA SER A 217 0.86 9.07 -3.31
C SER A 217 1.06 7.88 -2.38
N THR A 218 -0.01 7.15 -2.06
CA THR A 218 0.08 5.98 -1.17
C THR A 218 0.14 4.69 -1.96
N LEU A 219 1.15 3.86 -1.69
CA LEU A 219 1.32 2.53 -2.26
C LEU A 219 1.32 1.49 -1.16
N ALA A 220 0.33 0.58 -1.14
CA ALA A 220 0.35 -0.59 -0.28
C ALA A 220 0.85 -1.83 -1.04
N ILE A 221 1.59 -2.72 -0.37
CA ILE A 221 1.96 -4.00 -0.99
C ILE A 221 0.73 -4.87 -1.16
N ALA A 222 -0.14 -4.95 -0.15
CA ALA A 222 -1.37 -5.71 -0.25
C ALA A 222 -2.62 -4.89 0.07
N ARG A 223 -3.66 -5.06 -0.74
CA ARG A 223 -5.03 -4.66 -0.44
C ARG A 223 -5.73 -5.82 0.26
N TRP A 224 -6.08 -5.67 1.53
CA TRP A 224 -6.75 -6.73 2.27
C TRP A 224 -8.16 -6.99 1.73
N LEU A 225 -8.48 -8.26 1.53
CA LEU A 225 -9.78 -8.75 1.12
C LEU A 225 -10.23 -9.83 2.10
N ASP A 226 -11.41 -9.64 2.68
CA ASP A 226 -12.04 -10.60 3.58
C ASP A 226 -13.14 -11.37 2.84
N PRO A 227 -12.93 -12.68 2.55
CA PRO A 227 -13.93 -13.51 1.88
C PRO A 227 -15.06 -13.98 2.81
N VAL A 228 -15.07 -13.61 4.08
CA VAL A 228 -16.24 -13.80 4.97
C VAL A 228 -17.39 -12.86 4.53
N ASP A 229 -17.06 -11.66 4.06
CA ASP A 229 -18.03 -10.80 3.40
C ASP A 229 -18.54 -11.44 2.10
N PRO A 230 -19.85 -11.69 1.95
CA PRO A 230 -20.41 -12.41 0.80
C PRO A 230 -20.13 -11.72 -0.53
N TRP A 231 -20.11 -10.38 -0.57
CA TRP A 231 -19.79 -9.62 -1.77
C TRP A 231 -18.32 -9.78 -2.17
N SER A 232 -17.42 -9.60 -1.23
CA SER A 232 -15.98 -9.79 -1.43
C SER A 232 -15.66 -11.21 -1.92
N LYS A 233 -16.31 -12.23 -1.32
CA LYS A 233 -16.20 -13.63 -1.75
C LYS A 233 -16.67 -13.83 -3.20
N ARG A 234 -17.81 -13.23 -3.56
CA ARG A 234 -18.35 -13.30 -4.93
C ARG A 234 -17.39 -12.68 -5.93
N VAL A 235 -16.95 -11.44 -5.69
CA VAL A 235 -16.04 -10.72 -6.59
C VAL A 235 -14.70 -11.45 -6.70
N TYR A 236 -14.16 -11.93 -5.57
CA TYR A 236 -12.93 -12.71 -5.57
C TYR A 236 -13.03 -13.95 -6.43
N ASN A 237 -14.04 -14.79 -6.23
CA ASN A 237 -14.19 -16.04 -6.96
C ASN A 237 -14.49 -15.84 -8.45
N ALA A 238 -15.33 -14.86 -8.79
CA ALA A 238 -15.76 -14.64 -10.17
C ALA A 238 -14.71 -13.90 -11.02
N SER A 239 -13.93 -12.98 -10.42
CA SER A 239 -13.15 -12.05 -11.23
C SER A 239 -11.67 -11.97 -10.83
N ILE A 240 -11.32 -12.08 -9.53
CA ILE A 240 -9.95 -11.87 -9.07
C ILE A 240 -9.15 -13.17 -9.10
N LYS A 241 -9.70 -14.26 -8.54
CA LYS A 241 -9.02 -15.53 -8.37
C LYS A 241 -8.54 -16.15 -9.69
N THR A 242 -9.28 -15.92 -10.76
CA THR A 242 -9.00 -16.46 -12.10
C THR A 242 -7.91 -15.69 -12.85
N GLN A 243 -7.56 -14.49 -12.41
CA GLN A 243 -6.53 -13.66 -13.05
C GLN A 243 -5.13 -14.07 -12.54
N PRO A 244 -4.23 -14.56 -13.41
CA PRO A 244 -2.86 -14.84 -12.99
C PRO A 244 -2.13 -13.57 -12.59
N TYR A 245 -1.20 -13.69 -11.63
CA TYR A 245 -0.35 -12.56 -11.27
C TYR A 245 0.54 -12.15 -12.46
N ASN A 246 0.52 -10.87 -12.77
CA ASN A 246 1.36 -10.28 -13.80
C ASN A 246 2.14 -9.07 -13.22
N PRO A 247 3.47 -9.18 -13.06
CA PRO A 247 4.28 -8.11 -12.50
C PRO A 247 4.41 -6.85 -13.39
N ASN A 248 3.91 -6.90 -14.63
CA ASN A 248 3.90 -5.76 -15.55
C ASN A 248 2.60 -4.93 -15.46
N VAL A 249 1.59 -5.40 -14.74
CA VAL A 249 0.41 -4.59 -14.46
C VAL A 249 0.79 -3.45 -13.53
N CYS A 250 0.53 -2.23 -13.97
CA CYS A 250 0.79 -1.04 -13.18
C CYS A 250 -0.18 -0.97 -11.98
N PRO A 251 0.29 -0.92 -10.74
CA PRO A 251 -0.60 -0.89 -9.56
C PRO A 251 -1.45 0.40 -9.50
N TRP A 252 -0.99 1.49 -10.12
CA TRP A 252 -1.68 2.77 -10.13
C TRP A 252 -2.89 2.80 -11.05
N THR A 253 -2.79 2.16 -12.21
CA THR A 253 -3.86 2.13 -13.22
C THR A 253 -4.66 0.82 -13.18
N GLY A 254 -4.07 -0.27 -12.70
CA GLY A 254 -4.60 -1.62 -12.83
C GLY A 254 -4.45 -2.21 -14.25
N ALA A 255 -3.65 -1.57 -15.11
CA ALA A 255 -3.43 -1.93 -16.52
C ALA A 255 -2.03 -1.52 -17.00
N ALA A 256 -1.89 -0.93 -18.18
CA ALA A 256 -0.65 -0.34 -18.67
C ALA A 256 -0.23 0.89 -17.85
N CYS A 257 1.07 1.21 -17.87
CA CYS A 257 1.56 2.44 -17.26
C CYS A 257 0.98 3.69 -17.96
N PRO A 258 0.77 4.80 -17.22
CA PRO A 258 0.31 6.04 -17.83
C PRO A 258 1.38 6.56 -18.81
N THR A 259 0.92 7.05 -19.95
CA THR A 259 1.73 7.67 -21.02
C THR A 259 2.23 9.04 -20.63
#